data_31672d172a042b865f536525bd0ea636
#
_entry.id   31672d172a042b865f536525bd0ea636
#
_cell.length_a   1.000
_cell.length_b   1.000
_cell.length_c   1.000
_cell.angle_alpha   90.00
_cell.angle_beta   90.00
_cell.angle_gamma   90.00
#
_symmetry.space_group_name_H-M   'P 1'
#
loop_
_entity.id
_entity.type
_entity.pdbx_description
1 polymer ?
#
loop_
_entity_poly.entity_id
_entity_poly.type
_entity_poly.pdbx_seq_one_letter_code
_entity_poly.pdbx_strand_id
1 'polypeptide(L)'
;MNTLFDKIWDAHVVQHVEGGPDQLYIDRLYCHEVTSPQAFDGLRARGIRCLRPEKIFCMPDHNTPTEGQERPIEDPVSKKQVDALAANAAEFGLTHYGMMDPDNGIIHVVGPEKGLSLPGMTIVCGDSHTSTHGAVGAVAFGIGTSEVEMVLASQCILQQKPKSMRIRIEGALGKGVTAKDMALFLMSKLTTSGATGYFVEYAGSAVRALSMEGRLTLCNLSIEMGARGGFIAPDEITFAYLQGRDYAPKGADWDKAVAAWKQLRSDDDAVFDREIVFDAAEIAPMLTYGTNPGMGMAITGYLPTLDDVPAEAHASFCKSLKYMGFRPGDMLLGKPVDYVFLGACTNGRIEDFRAFASIVAGRKKAPGVVAWLVPGSWKVRRQIEEEGLDKILEAAGFEIRQPGCSACLAMNPDKVPTGKYCVSTSNRNFEGRQGPGSRTLLASPLTAAAAAVTGFITDPRVLL
;
A
#
# COMPACT_ATOMS: atom_id res chain seq x y z
N MET A 1 -27.77 -14.45 -4.30
CA MET A 1 -26.99 -14.44 -3.08
C MET A 1 -25.79 -13.52 -3.23
N ASN A 2 -25.38 -12.84 -2.16
CA ASN A 2 -24.61 -11.61 -2.27
C ASN A 2 -23.13 -11.88 -2.00
N THR A 3 -22.25 -11.26 -2.78
CA THR A 3 -20.83 -11.15 -2.42
C THR A 3 -20.66 -10.24 -1.20
N LEU A 4 -19.52 -10.31 -0.52
CA LEU A 4 -19.19 -9.35 0.54
C LEU A 4 -19.24 -7.92 0.01
N PHE A 5 -18.79 -7.70 -1.24
CA PHE A 5 -18.85 -6.41 -1.90
C PHE A 5 -20.29 -5.89 -2.00
N ASP A 6 -21.23 -6.73 -2.47
CA ASP A 6 -22.64 -6.36 -2.57
C ASP A 6 -23.22 -5.99 -1.20
N LYS A 7 -22.94 -6.80 -0.17
CA LYS A 7 -23.45 -6.56 1.18
C LYS A 7 -23.02 -5.19 1.74
N ILE A 8 -21.77 -4.81 1.52
CA ILE A 8 -21.25 -3.53 1.99
C ILE A 8 -21.75 -2.39 1.11
N TRP A 9 -21.65 -2.54 -0.22
CA TRP A 9 -22.06 -1.51 -1.16
C TRP A 9 -23.56 -1.16 -0.98
N ASP A 10 -24.42 -2.15 -1.06
CA ASP A 10 -25.87 -1.94 -1.02
C ASP A 10 -26.34 -1.36 0.32
N ALA A 11 -25.66 -1.70 1.43
CA ALA A 11 -25.91 -1.09 2.74
C ALA A 11 -25.55 0.40 2.82
N HIS A 12 -24.72 0.91 1.89
CA HIS A 12 -24.28 2.29 1.86
C HIS A 12 -24.91 3.11 0.73
N VAL A 13 -25.71 2.49 -0.13
CA VAL A 13 -26.45 3.21 -1.17
C VAL A 13 -27.56 4.04 -0.53
N VAL A 14 -27.45 5.36 -0.64
CA VAL A 14 -28.46 6.32 -0.19
C VAL A 14 -29.57 6.46 -1.22
N GLN A 15 -29.19 6.46 -2.50
CA GLN A 15 -30.11 6.58 -3.63
C GLN A 15 -29.52 5.96 -4.89
N HIS A 16 -30.34 5.24 -5.64
CA HIS A 16 -30.06 4.85 -7.02
C HIS A 16 -30.49 5.96 -7.96
N VAL A 17 -29.58 6.46 -8.80
CA VAL A 17 -29.94 7.40 -9.86
C VAL A 17 -30.40 6.60 -11.07
N GLU A 18 -31.62 6.83 -11.54
CA GLU A 18 -32.17 6.09 -12.67
C GLU A 18 -31.29 6.25 -13.93
N GLY A 19 -30.80 5.13 -14.45
CA GLY A 19 -29.87 5.09 -15.58
C GLY A 19 -28.46 5.68 -15.29
N GLY A 20 -28.15 5.95 -14.04
CA GLY A 20 -26.91 6.60 -13.59
C GLY A 20 -26.16 5.83 -12.50
N PRO A 21 -25.25 6.52 -11.81
CA PRO A 21 -24.49 5.97 -10.68
C PRO A 21 -25.31 5.85 -9.41
N ASP A 22 -24.81 5.11 -8.43
CA ASP A 22 -25.32 5.11 -7.06
C ASP A 22 -24.79 6.32 -6.28
N GLN A 23 -25.62 6.94 -5.45
CA GLN A 23 -25.20 7.85 -4.41
C GLN A 23 -24.79 7.02 -3.20
N LEU A 24 -23.48 6.95 -2.94
CA LEU A 24 -22.89 6.13 -1.91
C LEU A 24 -22.53 6.98 -0.69
N TYR A 25 -22.99 6.59 0.49
CA TYR A 25 -22.57 7.16 1.75
C TYR A 25 -21.14 6.72 2.08
N ILE A 26 -20.33 7.63 2.65
CA ILE A 26 -18.92 7.39 3.01
C ILE A 26 -18.75 7.46 4.52
N ASP A 27 -18.31 6.37 5.15
CA ASP A 27 -18.07 6.32 6.59
C ASP A 27 -16.84 7.08 7.03
N ARG A 28 -15.79 7.09 6.18
CA ARG A 28 -14.50 7.67 6.52
C ARG A 28 -13.87 8.36 5.33
N LEU A 29 -13.43 9.58 5.52
CA LEU A 29 -12.59 10.31 4.58
C LEU A 29 -11.22 10.54 5.21
N TYR A 30 -10.18 10.18 4.46
CA TYR A 30 -8.81 10.57 4.79
C TYR A 30 -8.33 11.68 3.85
N CYS A 31 -7.65 12.67 4.40
CA CYS A 31 -7.09 13.80 3.67
C CYS A 31 -5.59 13.90 3.89
N HIS A 32 -4.83 14.03 2.82
CA HIS A 32 -3.42 14.36 2.86
C HIS A 32 -3.13 15.66 2.08
N GLU A 33 -1.90 16.16 2.20
CA GLU A 33 -1.55 17.51 1.75
C GLU A 33 -1.53 17.69 0.23
N VAL A 34 -1.46 16.61 -0.55
CA VAL A 34 -1.31 16.72 -2.02
C VAL A 34 -2.64 16.92 -2.74
N THR A 35 -3.70 16.20 -2.34
CA THR A 35 -4.96 16.14 -3.09
C THR A 35 -6.13 16.85 -2.43
N SER A 36 -5.99 17.35 -1.19
CA SER A 36 -7.08 17.98 -0.47
C SER A 36 -7.17 19.50 -0.55
N PRO A 37 -6.12 20.30 -0.82
CA PRO A 37 -6.19 21.76 -0.74
C PRO A 37 -7.30 22.37 -1.60
N GLN A 38 -7.41 21.95 -2.88
CA GLN A 38 -8.41 22.49 -3.81
C GLN A 38 -9.85 22.12 -3.40
N ALA A 39 -10.05 20.98 -2.74
CA ALA A 39 -11.36 20.58 -2.22
C ALA A 39 -11.84 21.56 -1.13
N PHE A 40 -10.96 21.97 -0.22
CA PHE A 40 -11.26 22.98 0.79
C PHE A 40 -11.49 24.38 0.18
N ASP A 41 -10.72 24.74 -0.86
CA ASP A 41 -10.94 25.99 -1.59
C ASP A 41 -12.33 26.02 -2.24
N GLY A 42 -12.78 24.90 -2.80
CA GLY A 42 -14.13 24.76 -3.36
C GLY A 42 -15.24 24.96 -2.32
N LEU A 43 -15.08 24.34 -1.13
CA LEU A 43 -16.03 24.56 -0.02
C LEU A 43 -16.07 26.01 0.42
N ARG A 44 -14.91 26.63 0.57
CA ARG A 44 -14.75 28.03 1.00
C ARG A 44 -15.41 29.00 0.01
N ALA A 45 -15.16 28.82 -1.30
CA ALA A 45 -15.76 29.61 -2.36
C ALA A 45 -17.30 29.57 -2.38
N ARG A 46 -17.88 28.44 -1.94
CA ARG A 46 -19.32 28.20 -1.88
C ARG A 46 -19.94 28.46 -0.51
N GLY A 47 -19.14 28.80 0.50
CA GLY A 47 -19.61 29.02 1.88
C GLY A 47 -20.14 27.73 2.54
N ILE A 48 -19.67 26.56 2.11
CA ILE A 48 -20.10 25.27 2.62
C ILE A 48 -19.15 24.82 3.74
N ARG A 49 -19.70 24.25 4.81
CA ARG A 49 -18.95 23.63 5.90
C ARG A 49 -18.88 22.12 5.72
N CYS A 50 -17.91 21.46 6.36
CA CYS A 50 -17.90 20.01 6.42
C CYS A 50 -19.14 19.50 7.17
N LEU A 51 -19.84 18.51 6.58
CA LEU A 51 -21.06 17.96 7.18
C LEU A 51 -20.77 17.12 8.42
N ARG A 52 -19.73 16.30 8.39
CA ARG A 52 -19.37 15.34 9.45
C ARG A 52 -17.86 15.42 9.76
N PRO A 53 -17.38 16.52 10.39
CA PRO A 53 -15.96 16.72 10.65
C PRO A 53 -15.33 15.58 11.47
N GLU A 54 -16.07 14.91 12.33
CA GLU A 54 -15.62 13.77 13.15
C GLU A 54 -15.35 12.49 12.34
N LYS A 55 -15.76 12.47 11.06
CA LYS A 55 -15.51 11.37 10.13
C LYS A 55 -14.26 11.59 9.26
N ILE A 56 -13.61 12.76 9.39
CA ILE A 56 -12.53 13.20 8.51
C ILE A 56 -11.23 13.30 9.30
N PHE A 57 -10.17 12.66 8.77
CA PHE A 57 -8.85 12.63 9.40
C PHE A 57 -7.79 13.11 8.42
N CYS A 58 -6.94 14.03 8.88
CA CYS A 58 -5.93 14.69 8.07
C CYS A 58 -4.53 14.32 8.56
N MET A 59 -3.64 13.91 7.64
CA MET A 59 -2.23 13.58 7.93
C MET A 59 -1.36 13.96 6.74
N PRO A 60 -0.27 14.72 6.92
CA PRO A 60 0.73 14.90 5.88
C PRO A 60 1.65 13.68 5.86
N ASP A 61 1.92 13.12 4.67
CA ASP A 61 2.75 11.93 4.51
C ASP A 61 3.60 11.89 3.23
N HIS A 62 3.26 12.65 2.19
CA HIS A 62 3.93 12.64 0.89
C HIS A 62 5.11 13.62 0.84
N ASN A 63 4.89 14.86 1.26
CA ASN A 63 5.87 15.96 1.20
C ASN A 63 6.68 16.11 2.50
N THR A 64 6.54 15.18 3.42
CA THR A 64 7.28 15.18 4.68
C THR A 64 8.70 14.65 4.47
N PRO A 65 9.75 15.33 4.96
CA PRO A 65 11.10 14.78 4.96
C PRO A 65 11.15 13.58 5.91
N THR A 66 12.12 12.69 5.70
CA THR A 66 12.35 11.55 6.61
C THR A 66 13.59 11.74 7.49
N GLU A 67 14.16 12.93 7.44
CA GLU A 67 15.23 13.41 8.32
C GLU A 67 14.94 14.86 8.73
N GLY A 68 15.11 15.17 10.00
CA GLY A 68 14.99 16.55 10.50
C GLY A 68 13.55 17.09 10.48
N GLN A 69 12.55 16.26 10.73
CA GLN A 69 11.14 16.70 10.80
C GLN A 69 10.88 17.76 11.87
N GLU A 70 11.76 17.88 12.86
CA GLU A 70 11.73 18.94 13.89
C GLU A 70 12.12 20.33 13.33
N ARG A 71 12.65 20.38 12.10
CA ARG A 71 13.02 21.61 11.41
C ARG A 71 11.95 22.00 10.37
N PRO A 72 11.89 23.29 9.97
CA PRO A 72 11.02 23.70 8.87
C PRO A 72 11.37 22.94 7.57
N ILE A 73 10.34 22.55 6.81
CA ILE A 73 10.52 21.95 5.48
C ILE A 73 11.20 22.96 4.58
N GLU A 74 12.36 22.59 3.99
CA GLU A 74 13.18 23.48 3.17
C GLU A 74 12.54 23.77 1.80
N ASP A 75 11.93 22.76 1.17
CA ASP A 75 11.24 22.92 -0.11
C ASP A 75 9.97 23.76 0.06
N PRO A 76 9.87 24.95 -0.59
CA PRO A 76 8.76 25.86 -0.37
C PRO A 76 7.42 25.33 -0.88
N VAL A 77 7.42 24.43 -1.89
CA VAL A 77 6.18 23.84 -2.43
C VAL A 77 5.66 22.80 -1.46
N SER A 78 6.52 21.90 -0.99
CA SER A 78 6.19 20.89 0.03
C SER A 78 5.69 21.55 1.32
N LYS A 79 6.41 22.59 1.80
CA LYS A 79 6.02 23.36 2.97
C LYS A 79 4.63 23.95 2.81
N LYS A 80 4.36 24.61 1.68
CA LYS A 80 3.05 25.24 1.41
C LYS A 80 1.91 24.22 1.46
N GLN A 81 2.11 23.01 0.93
CA GLN A 81 1.09 21.97 0.93
C GLN A 81 0.82 21.42 2.34
N VAL A 82 1.87 21.17 3.12
CA VAL A 82 1.75 20.69 4.51
C VAL A 82 1.08 21.75 5.39
N ASP A 83 1.50 23.01 5.27
CA ASP A 83 0.90 24.13 6.01
C ASP A 83 -0.58 24.33 5.63
N ALA A 84 -0.93 24.18 4.35
CA ALA A 84 -2.30 24.30 3.87
C ALA A 84 -3.21 23.21 4.45
N LEU A 85 -2.71 21.96 4.56
CA LEU A 85 -3.48 20.89 5.20
C LEU A 85 -3.76 21.20 6.67
N ALA A 86 -2.76 21.68 7.41
CA ALA A 86 -2.91 22.04 8.82
C ALA A 86 -3.91 23.21 9.00
N ALA A 87 -3.80 24.26 8.16
CA ALA A 87 -4.70 25.39 8.18
C ALA A 87 -6.15 25.00 7.85
N ASN A 88 -6.35 24.19 6.82
CA ASN A 88 -7.66 23.67 6.44
C ASN A 88 -8.28 22.79 7.54
N ALA A 89 -7.50 21.92 8.15
CA ALA A 89 -7.98 21.08 9.25
C ALA A 89 -8.44 21.94 10.45
N ALA A 90 -7.67 22.96 10.81
CA ALA A 90 -8.03 23.89 11.88
C ALA A 90 -9.30 24.70 11.54
N GLU A 91 -9.40 25.23 10.32
CA GLU A 91 -10.56 26.04 9.88
C GLU A 91 -11.86 25.24 9.87
N PHE A 92 -11.80 23.98 9.40
CA PHE A 92 -12.98 23.12 9.26
C PHE A 92 -13.24 22.22 10.48
N GLY A 93 -12.42 22.33 11.53
CA GLY A 93 -12.58 21.58 12.79
C GLY A 93 -12.32 20.08 12.64
N LEU A 94 -11.34 19.69 11.82
CA LEU A 94 -11.01 18.31 11.52
C LEU A 94 -9.91 17.77 12.44
N THR A 95 -9.89 16.46 12.64
CA THR A 95 -8.78 15.80 13.33
C THR A 95 -7.53 15.82 12.44
N HIS A 96 -6.43 16.37 12.97
CA HIS A 96 -5.17 16.49 12.26
C HIS A 96 -4.01 15.94 13.09
N TYR A 97 -3.34 14.95 12.55
CA TYR A 97 -2.07 14.43 13.10
C TYR A 97 -0.93 15.05 12.26
N GLY A 98 -0.36 16.14 12.75
CA GLY A 98 0.73 16.86 12.07
C GLY A 98 2.05 16.09 12.07
N MET A 99 3.04 16.54 11.31
CA MET A 99 4.29 15.83 11.05
C MET A 99 5.05 15.34 12.30
N MET A 100 5.00 16.11 13.41
CA MET A 100 5.65 15.73 14.69
C MET A 100 4.68 15.15 15.73
N ASP A 101 3.43 14.95 15.34
CA ASP A 101 2.45 14.31 16.21
C ASP A 101 2.87 12.83 16.41
N PRO A 102 2.88 12.31 17.66
CA PRO A 102 3.23 10.92 17.93
C PRO A 102 2.32 9.89 17.23
N ASP A 103 1.16 10.33 16.76
CA ASP A 103 0.20 9.53 16.00
C ASP A 103 0.28 9.77 14.46
N ASN A 104 1.24 10.59 14.01
CA ASN A 104 1.46 10.80 12.58
C ASN A 104 2.16 9.63 11.90
N GLY A 105 1.98 9.55 10.61
CA GLY A 105 2.60 8.60 9.69
C GLY A 105 1.86 8.57 8.37
N ILE A 106 2.17 7.57 7.56
CA ILE A 106 1.49 7.32 6.30
C ILE A 106 0.02 6.99 6.60
N ILE A 107 -0.90 7.70 5.98
CA ILE A 107 -2.34 7.63 6.27
C ILE A 107 -2.90 6.21 6.16
N HIS A 108 -2.41 5.42 5.20
CA HIS A 108 -2.78 4.01 4.99
C HIS A 108 -2.10 3.03 5.98
N VAL A 109 -1.18 3.51 6.80
CA VAL A 109 -0.62 2.78 7.94
C VAL A 109 -1.34 3.18 9.23
N VAL A 110 -1.46 4.46 9.49
CA VAL A 110 -2.09 5.01 10.70
C VAL A 110 -3.58 4.65 10.80
N GLY A 111 -4.31 4.72 9.68
CA GLY A 111 -5.75 4.40 9.66
C GLY A 111 -6.09 3.05 10.29
N PRO A 112 -5.53 1.93 9.80
CA PRO A 112 -5.70 0.62 10.45
C PRO A 112 -5.08 0.53 11.84
N GLU A 113 -3.89 1.11 12.06
CA GLU A 113 -3.22 1.08 13.36
C GLU A 113 -4.02 1.71 14.49
N LYS A 114 -4.77 2.75 14.20
CA LYS A 114 -5.62 3.43 15.20
C LYS A 114 -7.03 2.85 15.28
N GLY A 115 -7.39 1.88 14.40
CA GLY A 115 -8.75 1.36 14.30
C GLY A 115 -9.74 2.37 13.70
N LEU A 116 -9.25 3.33 12.91
CA LEU A 116 -10.07 4.27 12.15
C LEU A 116 -10.74 3.58 10.96
N SER A 117 -10.14 2.50 10.48
CA SER A 117 -10.66 1.63 9.42
C SER A 117 -11.19 0.36 10.07
N LEU A 118 -12.48 0.08 9.88
CA LEU A 118 -13.19 -1.04 10.50
C LEU A 118 -13.92 -1.87 9.42
N PRO A 119 -14.19 -3.15 9.70
CA PRO A 119 -14.95 -4.00 8.78
C PRO A 119 -16.33 -3.42 8.43
N GLY A 120 -16.71 -3.55 7.17
CA GLY A 120 -18.00 -3.10 6.67
C GLY A 120 -18.11 -1.62 6.35
N MET A 121 -17.08 -0.82 6.59
CA MET A 121 -17.06 0.61 6.25
C MET A 121 -16.83 0.85 4.76
N THR A 122 -17.31 2.02 4.28
CA THR A 122 -16.87 2.67 3.05
C THR A 122 -15.82 3.73 3.39
N ILE A 123 -14.64 3.63 2.77
CA ILE A 123 -13.49 4.49 3.10
C ILE A 123 -12.91 5.08 1.82
N VAL A 124 -12.69 6.39 1.82
CA VAL A 124 -12.11 7.09 0.66
C VAL A 124 -10.98 8.02 1.05
N CYS A 125 -10.09 8.29 0.10
CA CYS A 125 -8.98 9.23 0.20
C CYS A 125 -8.60 9.69 -1.22
N GLY A 126 -7.96 10.83 -1.34
CA GLY A 126 -7.39 11.29 -2.61
C GLY A 126 -6.15 10.54 -3.09
N ASP A 127 -5.91 9.33 -2.59
CA ASP A 127 -4.81 8.42 -2.96
C ASP A 127 -5.36 7.06 -3.39
N SER A 128 -4.81 6.52 -4.47
CA SER A 128 -5.23 5.22 -5.01
C SER A 128 -4.97 4.05 -4.05
N HIS A 129 -3.92 4.14 -3.19
CA HIS A 129 -3.61 3.08 -2.21
C HIS A 129 -4.57 3.02 -1.00
N THR A 130 -5.64 3.80 -1.03
CA THR A 130 -6.79 3.66 -0.10
C THR A 130 -7.34 2.23 -0.09
N SER A 131 -7.15 1.46 -1.17
CA SER A 131 -7.47 0.02 -1.22
C SER A 131 -6.82 -0.79 -0.09
N THR A 132 -5.74 -0.31 0.52
CA THR A 132 -5.09 -0.91 1.71
C THR A 132 -6.10 -1.23 2.82
N HIS A 133 -7.06 -0.33 3.05
CA HIS A 133 -8.06 -0.49 4.12
C HIS A 133 -9.04 -1.64 3.88
N GLY A 134 -9.08 -2.18 2.67
CA GLY A 134 -9.84 -3.40 2.36
C GLY A 134 -9.34 -4.63 3.11
N ALA A 135 -8.12 -4.62 3.61
CA ALA A 135 -7.56 -5.72 4.41
C ALA A 135 -8.33 -5.98 5.71
N VAL A 136 -9.01 -4.98 6.27
CA VAL A 136 -9.90 -5.14 7.43
C VAL A 136 -11.34 -5.49 7.04
N GLY A 137 -11.64 -5.69 5.74
CA GLY A 137 -12.99 -5.96 5.26
C GLY A 137 -13.83 -4.71 5.00
N ALA A 138 -13.19 -3.60 4.62
CA ALA A 138 -13.85 -2.36 4.20
C ALA A 138 -13.90 -2.24 2.67
N VAL A 139 -14.90 -1.57 2.12
CA VAL A 139 -14.91 -1.12 0.73
C VAL A 139 -14.17 0.22 0.66
N ALA A 140 -12.90 0.15 0.27
CA ALA A 140 -11.97 1.27 0.33
C ALA A 140 -11.35 1.54 -1.04
N PHE A 141 -11.37 2.80 -1.49
CA PHE A 141 -10.87 3.18 -2.82
C PHE A 141 -10.46 4.65 -2.91
N GLY A 142 -9.56 4.93 -3.86
CA GLY A 142 -9.11 6.28 -4.17
C GLY A 142 -10.16 7.08 -4.93
N ILE A 143 -10.23 8.39 -4.67
CA ILE A 143 -11.14 9.34 -5.33
C ILE A 143 -10.39 10.58 -5.81
N GLY A 144 -10.98 11.31 -6.74
CA GLY A 144 -10.44 12.59 -7.22
C GLY A 144 -10.72 13.75 -6.26
N THR A 145 -10.00 14.85 -6.43
CA THR A 145 -10.13 16.05 -5.59
C THR A 145 -11.57 16.61 -5.54
N SER A 146 -12.29 16.61 -6.67
CA SER A 146 -13.68 17.04 -6.72
C SER A 146 -14.61 16.13 -5.92
N GLU A 147 -14.31 14.83 -5.87
CA GLU A 147 -15.06 13.88 -5.05
C GLU A 147 -14.71 14.04 -3.56
N VAL A 148 -13.47 14.39 -3.22
CA VAL A 148 -13.09 14.78 -1.85
C VAL A 148 -13.95 15.97 -1.39
N GLU A 149 -14.11 17.00 -2.25
CA GLU A 149 -14.99 18.13 -1.96
C GLU A 149 -16.45 17.69 -1.72
N MET A 150 -16.97 16.78 -2.54
CA MET A 150 -18.33 16.24 -2.36
C MET A 150 -18.49 15.52 -1.03
N VAL A 151 -17.53 14.68 -0.63
CA VAL A 151 -17.57 13.96 0.65
C VAL A 151 -17.48 14.93 1.82
N LEU A 152 -16.60 15.92 1.76
CA LEU A 152 -16.51 16.97 2.79
C LEU A 152 -17.87 17.68 2.97
N ALA A 153 -18.55 18.00 1.86
CA ALA A 153 -19.81 18.76 1.87
C ALA A 153 -21.03 17.91 2.26
N SER A 154 -21.10 16.63 1.86
CA SER A 154 -22.32 15.84 1.89
C SER A 154 -22.19 14.46 2.52
N GLN A 155 -20.97 14.00 2.79
CA GLN A 155 -20.64 12.64 3.20
C GLN A 155 -21.03 11.58 2.16
N CYS A 156 -21.30 11.98 0.93
CA CYS A 156 -21.70 11.09 -0.16
C CYS A 156 -20.91 11.38 -1.42
N ILE A 157 -20.82 10.38 -2.30
CA ILE A 157 -20.31 10.51 -3.67
C ILE A 157 -21.21 9.75 -4.66
N LEU A 158 -21.09 10.10 -5.94
CA LEU A 158 -21.73 9.36 -7.03
C LEU A 158 -20.70 8.38 -7.62
N GLN A 159 -21.01 7.09 -7.58
CA GLN A 159 -20.11 6.04 -8.06
C GLN A 159 -20.84 4.98 -8.86
N GLN A 160 -20.28 4.61 -10.01
CA GLN A 160 -20.73 3.42 -10.73
C GLN A 160 -20.26 2.18 -9.96
N LYS A 161 -21.18 1.27 -9.63
CA LYS A 161 -20.84 0.01 -8.94
C LYS A 161 -19.88 -0.81 -9.79
N PRO A 162 -18.65 -1.11 -9.32
CA PRO A 162 -17.73 -2.00 -10.04
C PRO A 162 -18.26 -3.43 -10.11
N LYS A 163 -17.77 -4.20 -11.08
CA LYS A 163 -17.96 -5.64 -11.12
C LYS A 163 -17.21 -6.32 -9.97
N SER A 164 -17.67 -7.50 -9.57
CA SER A 164 -17.03 -8.32 -8.55
C SER A 164 -16.04 -9.32 -9.15
N MET A 165 -14.83 -9.41 -8.59
CA MET A 165 -13.83 -10.41 -8.96
C MET A 165 -13.34 -11.14 -7.71
N ARG A 166 -13.20 -12.47 -7.76
CA ARG A 166 -12.59 -13.25 -6.69
C ARG A 166 -11.26 -13.84 -7.16
N ILE A 167 -10.20 -13.60 -6.40
CA ILE A 167 -8.89 -14.24 -6.58
C ILE A 167 -8.67 -15.17 -5.38
N ARG A 168 -8.66 -16.47 -5.64
CA ARG A 168 -8.38 -17.49 -4.62
C ARG A 168 -6.94 -17.96 -4.75
N ILE A 169 -6.23 -18.00 -3.61
CA ILE A 169 -4.87 -18.54 -3.54
C ILE A 169 -4.90 -19.65 -2.51
N GLU A 170 -4.78 -20.88 -3.00
CA GLU A 170 -4.88 -22.07 -2.18
C GLU A 170 -3.48 -22.64 -1.86
N GLY A 171 -3.39 -23.43 -0.81
CA GLY A 171 -2.11 -23.99 -0.34
C GLY A 171 -1.46 -23.12 0.73
N ALA A 172 -0.13 -23.18 0.80
CA ALA A 172 0.69 -22.43 1.75
C ALA A 172 1.89 -21.81 1.03
N LEU A 173 2.30 -20.61 1.44
CA LEU A 173 3.50 -19.95 0.92
C LEU A 173 4.75 -20.71 1.33
N GLY A 174 5.70 -20.81 0.41
CA GLY A 174 7.01 -21.41 0.65
C GLY A 174 7.89 -20.58 1.58
N LYS A 175 8.98 -21.18 2.08
CA LYS A 175 9.99 -20.46 2.88
C LYS A 175 10.54 -19.26 2.10
N GLY A 176 10.61 -18.10 2.74
CA GLY A 176 11.16 -16.87 2.14
C GLY A 176 10.21 -16.16 1.18
N VAL A 177 8.94 -16.60 1.07
CA VAL A 177 7.89 -15.96 0.28
C VAL A 177 6.96 -15.17 1.18
N THR A 178 6.66 -13.94 0.80
CA THR A 178 5.83 -13.01 1.57
C THR A 178 4.58 -12.58 0.80
N ALA A 179 3.68 -11.84 1.44
CA ALA A 179 2.52 -11.24 0.77
C ALA A 179 2.91 -10.29 -0.38
N LYS A 180 4.10 -9.66 -0.31
CA LYS A 180 4.62 -8.83 -1.41
C LYS A 180 4.93 -9.68 -2.64
N ASP A 181 5.54 -10.86 -2.44
CA ASP A 181 5.82 -11.79 -3.53
C ASP A 181 4.52 -12.33 -4.14
N MET A 182 3.52 -12.63 -3.29
CA MET A 182 2.18 -13.01 -3.74
C MET A 182 1.56 -11.92 -4.64
N ALA A 183 1.60 -10.66 -4.24
CA ALA A 183 1.06 -9.57 -5.04
C ALA A 183 1.84 -9.37 -6.36
N LEU A 184 3.18 -9.43 -6.34
CA LEU A 184 4.01 -9.34 -7.54
C LEU A 184 3.75 -10.53 -8.49
N PHE A 185 3.55 -11.73 -7.96
CA PHE A 185 3.15 -12.89 -8.74
C PHE A 185 1.81 -12.67 -9.43
N LEU A 186 0.79 -12.21 -8.72
CA LEU A 186 -0.52 -11.91 -9.31
C LEU A 186 -0.40 -10.89 -10.43
N MET A 187 0.35 -9.80 -10.23
CA MET A 187 0.57 -8.78 -11.24
C MET A 187 1.31 -9.31 -12.47
N SER A 188 2.26 -10.24 -12.28
CA SER A 188 2.96 -10.88 -13.41
C SER A 188 2.03 -11.77 -14.26
N LYS A 189 0.98 -12.36 -13.64
CA LYS A 189 0.01 -13.22 -14.32
C LYS A 189 -1.17 -12.45 -14.92
N LEU A 190 -1.65 -11.42 -14.22
CA LEU A 190 -2.86 -10.69 -14.59
C LEU A 190 -2.56 -9.38 -15.33
N THR A 191 -1.32 -8.93 -15.34
CA THR A 191 -0.85 -7.64 -15.85
C THR A 191 -1.37 -6.45 -15.02
N THR A 192 -0.97 -5.24 -15.40
CA THR A 192 -1.42 -3.99 -14.75
C THR A 192 -2.86 -3.58 -15.09
N SER A 193 -3.55 -4.32 -15.94
CA SER A 193 -4.94 -4.06 -16.35
C SER A 193 -5.89 -5.24 -16.10
N GLY A 194 -5.39 -6.35 -15.55
CA GLY A 194 -6.15 -7.61 -15.41
C GLY A 194 -7.36 -7.54 -14.51
N ALA A 195 -7.45 -6.53 -13.63
CA ALA A 195 -8.60 -6.31 -12.75
C ALA A 195 -9.31 -4.97 -13.02
N THR A 196 -9.11 -4.37 -14.20
CA THR A 196 -9.76 -3.10 -14.57
C THR A 196 -11.29 -3.24 -14.56
N GLY A 197 -11.95 -2.34 -13.85
CA GLY A 197 -13.41 -2.34 -13.70
C GLY A 197 -13.95 -3.27 -12.60
N TYR A 198 -13.07 -3.96 -11.87
CA TYR A 198 -13.45 -4.85 -10.78
C TYR A 198 -13.10 -4.31 -9.40
N PHE A 199 -13.87 -4.71 -8.41
CA PHE A 199 -13.48 -4.75 -7.01
C PHE A 199 -13.09 -6.20 -6.66
N VAL A 200 -11.90 -6.40 -6.08
CA VAL A 200 -11.30 -7.73 -5.95
C VAL A 200 -11.46 -8.27 -4.52
N GLU A 201 -12.10 -9.42 -4.37
CA GLU A 201 -12.09 -10.21 -3.14
C GLU A 201 -10.95 -11.24 -3.18
N TYR A 202 -10.01 -11.13 -2.24
CA TYR A 202 -8.98 -12.15 -2.05
C TYR A 202 -9.47 -13.21 -1.07
N ALA A 203 -9.30 -14.48 -1.45
CA ALA A 203 -9.75 -15.64 -0.69
C ALA A 203 -8.75 -16.80 -0.82
N GLY A 204 -9.06 -17.93 -0.22
CA GLY A 204 -8.23 -19.13 -0.23
C GLY A 204 -7.42 -19.33 1.04
N SER A 205 -6.86 -20.53 1.20
CA SER A 205 -6.14 -20.92 2.42
C SER A 205 -4.87 -20.09 2.64
N ALA A 206 -4.12 -19.80 1.58
CA ALA A 206 -2.91 -18.97 1.67
C ALA A 206 -3.22 -17.52 2.09
N VAL A 207 -4.35 -16.94 1.62
CA VAL A 207 -4.76 -15.58 2.01
C VAL A 207 -5.22 -15.54 3.47
N ARG A 208 -5.99 -16.55 3.91
CA ARG A 208 -6.43 -16.64 5.31
C ARG A 208 -5.26 -16.79 6.28
N ALA A 209 -4.17 -17.43 5.86
CA ALA A 209 -2.96 -17.63 6.67
C ALA A 209 -2.09 -16.37 6.77
N LEU A 210 -2.33 -15.32 5.97
CA LEU A 210 -1.58 -14.07 6.06
C LEU A 210 -1.88 -13.35 7.38
N SER A 211 -0.83 -12.75 7.95
CA SER A 211 -0.96 -11.73 8.98
C SER A 211 -1.75 -10.51 8.49
N MET A 212 -2.15 -9.63 9.39
CA MET A 212 -2.80 -8.37 8.97
C MET A 212 -1.90 -7.51 8.10
N GLU A 213 -0.62 -7.42 8.41
CA GLU A 213 0.36 -6.67 7.63
C GLU A 213 0.50 -7.24 6.22
N GLY A 214 0.50 -8.57 6.09
CA GLY A 214 0.48 -9.25 4.79
C GLY A 214 -0.80 -8.95 4.00
N ARG A 215 -1.96 -8.96 4.66
CA ARG A 215 -3.25 -8.59 4.04
C ARG A 215 -3.28 -7.14 3.60
N LEU A 216 -2.74 -6.22 4.42
CA LEU A 216 -2.62 -4.80 4.09
C LEU A 216 -1.72 -4.60 2.86
N THR A 217 -0.61 -5.34 2.73
CA THR A 217 0.26 -5.33 1.55
C THR A 217 -0.48 -5.83 0.30
N LEU A 218 -1.22 -6.94 0.39
CA LEU A 218 -1.94 -7.52 -0.73
C LEU A 218 -3.05 -6.58 -1.23
N CYS A 219 -3.88 -6.05 -0.33
CA CYS A 219 -4.93 -5.11 -0.68
C CYS A 219 -4.39 -3.77 -1.20
N ASN A 220 -3.26 -3.28 -0.67
CA ASN A 220 -2.57 -2.09 -1.15
C ASN A 220 -2.23 -2.19 -2.63
N LEU A 221 -1.70 -3.33 -3.06
CA LEU A 221 -1.23 -3.54 -4.43
C LEU A 221 -2.34 -3.91 -5.43
N SER A 222 -3.58 -4.03 -5.01
CA SER A 222 -4.71 -4.34 -5.89
C SER A 222 -4.87 -3.34 -7.03
N ILE A 223 -4.64 -2.06 -6.74
CA ILE A 223 -4.77 -0.99 -7.72
C ILE A 223 -3.70 -1.05 -8.82
N GLU A 224 -2.61 -1.73 -8.58
CA GLU A 224 -1.55 -1.91 -9.58
C GLU A 224 -1.92 -2.96 -10.64
N MET A 225 -3.00 -3.72 -10.44
CA MET A 225 -3.65 -4.56 -11.46
C MET A 225 -4.83 -3.86 -12.13
N GLY A 226 -5.02 -2.56 -11.89
CA GLY A 226 -6.15 -1.77 -12.40
C GLY A 226 -7.46 -1.96 -11.63
N ALA A 227 -7.47 -2.68 -10.52
CA ALA A 227 -8.66 -2.85 -9.69
C ALA A 227 -9.13 -1.52 -9.09
N ARG A 228 -10.43 -1.37 -8.87
CA ARG A 228 -10.99 -0.23 -8.12
C ARG A 228 -10.60 -0.27 -6.65
N GLY A 229 -10.45 -1.46 -6.10
CA GLY A 229 -9.99 -1.78 -4.77
C GLY A 229 -9.86 -3.27 -4.57
N GLY A 230 -9.32 -3.68 -3.44
CA GLY A 230 -9.22 -5.08 -3.05
C GLY A 230 -9.49 -5.23 -1.57
N PHE A 231 -10.12 -6.32 -1.16
CA PHE A 231 -10.46 -6.56 0.23
C PHE A 231 -10.41 -8.05 0.59
N ILE A 232 -10.40 -8.30 1.89
CA ILE A 232 -10.41 -9.64 2.47
C ILE A 232 -11.54 -9.68 3.49
N ALA A 233 -12.34 -10.73 3.49
CA ALA A 233 -13.38 -10.92 4.48
C ALA A 233 -12.77 -10.94 5.89
N PRO A 234 -13.31 -10.16 6.85
CA PRO A 234 -12.76 -10.08 8.19
C PRO A 234 -12.92 -11.41 8.94
N ASP A 235 -11.90 -11.79 9.66
CA ASP A 235 -11.83 -13.03 10.44
C ASP A 235 -11.16 -12.79 11.80
N GLU A 236 -10.86 -13.86 12.52
CA GLU A 236 -10.26 -13.79 13.86
C GLU A 236 -8.91 -13.04 13.86
N ILE A 237 -8.13 -13.10 12.77
CA ILE A 237 -6.88 -12.33 12.62
C ILE A 237 -7.20 -10.83 12.57
N THR A 238 -8.23 -10.46 11.80
CA THR A 238 -8.70 -9.07 11.71
C THR A 238 -9.21 -8.57 13.06
N PHE A 239 -10.00 -9.38 13.77
CA PHE A 239 -10.54 -8.99 15.07
C PHE A 239 -9.43 -8.82 16.11
N ALA A 240 -8.47 -9.77 16.17
CA ALA A 240 -7.32 -9.67 17.07
C ALA A 240 -6.47 -8.40 16.79
N TYR A 241 -6.28 -8.05 15.52
CA TYR A 241 -5.56 -6.84 15.13
C TYR A 241 -6.26 -5.56 15.58
N LEU A 242 -7.60 -5.50 15.48
CA LEU A 242 -8.39 -4.30 15.80
C LEU A 242 -8.70 -4.16 17.29
N GLN A 243 -8.65 -5.25 18.06
CA GLN A 243 -8.99 -5.23 19.48
C GLN A 243 -8.10 -4.26 20.25
N GLY A 244 -8.72 -3.38 21.02
CA GLY A 244 -8.02 -2.41 21.88
C GLY A 244 -7.46 -1.18 21.15
N ARG A 245 -7.65 -1.05 19.81
CA ARG A 245 -7.27 0.16 19.08
C ARG A 245 -8.11 1.36 19.52
N ASP A 246 -7.54 2.56 19.39
CA ASP A 246 -8.11 3.80 19.93
C ASP A 246 -9.55 4.05 19.48
N TYR A 247 -9.82 3.86 18.19
CA TYR A 247 -11.12 4.10 17.55
C TYR A 247 -11.94 2.83 17.33
N ALA A 248 -11.43 1.66 17.70
CA ALA A 248 -12.22 0.44 17.67
C ALA A 248 -13.28 0.45 18.79
N PRO A 249 -14.43 -0.20 18.59
CA PRO A 249 -15.42 -0.38 19.64
C PRO A 249 -14.82 -0.99 20.90
N LYS A 250 -15.39 -0.69 22.06
CA LYS A 250 -14.87 -1.15 23.36
C LYS A 250 -15.96 -1.81 24.19
N GLY A 251 -15.58 -2.74 25.07
CA GLY A 251 -16.52 -3.44 25.98
C GLY A 251 -17.65 -4.15 25.21
N ALA A 252 -18.88 -3.97 25.66
CA ALA A 252 -20.05 -4.61 25.05
C ALA A 252 -20.28 -4.20 23.57
N ASP A 253 -19.83 -3.03 23.16
CA ASP A 253 -19.94 -2.61 21.75
C ASP A 253 -18.92 -3.32 20.86
N TRP A 254 -17.78 -3.73 21.41
CA TRP A 254 -16.85 -4.63 20.74
C TRP A 254 -17.48 -5.98 20.42
N ASP A 255 -18.14 -6.59 21.40
CA ASP A 255 -18.77 -7.90 21.22
C ASP A 255 -19.89 -7.86 20.16
N LYS A 256 -20.69 -6.79 20.17
CA LYS A 256 -21.72 -6.55 19.14
C LYS A 256 -21.10 -6.35 17.74
N ALA A 257 -20.01 -5.57 17.68
CA ALA A 257 -19.31 -5.31 16.44
C ALA A 257 -18.74 -6.61 15.85
N VAL A 258 -18.03 -7.41 16.65
CA VAL A 258 -17.48 -8.70 16.21
C VAL A 258 -18.60 -9.64 15.75
N ALA A 259 -19.73 -9.71 16.45
CA ALA A 259 -20.87 -10.51 16.03
C ALA A 259 -21.42 -10.08 14.65
N ALA A 260 -21.48 -8.77 14.38
CA ALA A 260 -21.88 -8.23 13.09
C ALA A 260 -20.81 -8.47 12.02
N TRP A 261 -19.53 -8.26 12.34
CA TRP A 261 -18.41 -8.44 11.40
C TRP A 261 -18.24 -9.89 10.94
N LYS A 262 -18.56 -10.88 11.77
CA LYS A 262 -18.58 -12.31 11.40
C LYS A 262 -19.60 -12.63 10.28
N GLN A 263 -20.58 -11.75 10.03
CA GLN A 263 -21.52 -11.89 8.92
C GLN A 263 -20.99 -11.26 7.61
N LEU A 264 -19.89 -10.49 7.68
CA LEU A 264 -19.28 -9.83 6.53
C LEU A 264 -18.39 -10.82 5.76
N ARG A 265 -19.02 -11.71 5.05
CA ARG A 265 -18.42 -12.66 4.11
C ARG A 265 -19.33 -12.87 2.93
N SER A 266 -18.80 -13.25 1.80
CA SER A 266 -19.59 -13.68 0.65
C SER A 266 -20.37 -14.94 1.00
N ASP A 267 -21.60 -15.04 0.49
CA ASP A 267 -22.40 -16.24 0.65
C ASP A 267 -21.74 -17.43 -0.07
N ASP A 268 -21.99 -18.65 0.40
CA ASP A 268 -21.31 -19.83 -0.14
C ASP A 268 -21.59 -20.07 -1.63
N ASP A 269 -22.75 -19.60 -2.11
CA ASP A 269 -23.21 -19.65 -3.49
C ASP A 269 -23.20 -18.28 -4.18
N ALA A 270 -22.46 -17.30 -3.64
CA ALA A 270 -22.29 -16.01 -4.29
C ALA A 270 -21.63 -16.16 -5.67
N VAL A 271 -22.17 -15.48 -6.65
CA VAL A 271 -21.64 -15.47 -8.02
C VAL A 271 -20.80 -14.22 -8.23
N PHE A 272 -19.57 -14.42 -8.69
CA PHE A 272 -18.67 -13.35 -9.08
C PHE A 272 -18.67 -13.19 -10.60
N ASP A 273 -18.52 -11.97 -11.09
CA ASP A 273 -18.37 -11.72 -12.54
C ASP A 273 -17.10 -12.37 -13.09
N ARG A 274 -16.08 -12.55 -12.25
CA ARG A 274 -14.85 -13.27 -12.59
C ARG A 274 -14.27 -13.96 -11.35
N GLU A 275 -13.82 -15.20 -11.53
CA GLU A 275 -13.09 -15.94 -10.49
C GLU A 275 -11.81 -16.54 -11.06
N ILE A 276 -10.70 -16.45 -10.31
CA ILE A 276 -9.41 -17.02 -10.67
C ILE A 276 -8.85 -17.73 -9.44
N VAL A 277 -8.23 -18.88 -9.69
CA VAL A 277 -7.59 -19.69 -8.64
C VAL A 277 -6.11 -19.88 -8.97
N PHE A 278 -5.25 -19.68 -7.98
CA PHE A 278 -3.81 -19.93 -8.04
C PHE A 278 -3.39 -20.89 -6.92
N ASP A 279 -2.33 -21.64 -7.18
CA ASP A 279 -1.65 -22.45 -6.18
C ASP A 279 -0.52 -21.62 -5.54
N ALA A 280 -0.52 -21.50 -4.22
CA ALA A 280 0.54 -20.81 -3.47
C ALA A 280 1.92 -21.45 -3.67
N ALA A 281 1.99 -22.72 -4.02
CA ALA A 281 3.26 -23.43 -4.29
C ALA A 281 3.98 -22.89 -5.55
N GLU A 282 3.26 -22.22 -6.46
CA GLU A 282 3.87 -21.59 -7.65
C GLU A 282 4.58 -20.26 -7.32
N ILE A 283 4.34 -19.70 -6.13
CA ILE A 283 4.85 -18.41 -5.75
C ILE A 283 6.26 -18.55 -5.17
N ALA A 284 7.23 -17.98 -5.86
CA ALA A 284 8.62 -17.85 -5.40
C ALA A 284 8.88 -16.41 -4.88
N PRO A 285 10.03 -16.13 -4.25
CA PRO A 285 10.47 -14.75 -4.09
C PRO A 285 10.51 -14.04 -5.45
N MET A 286 9.86 -12.89 -5.53
CA MET A 286 9.62 -12.15 -6.78
C MET A 286 10.46 -10.89 -6.88
N LEU A 287 10.77 -10.50 -8.12
CA LEU A 287 11.43 -9.25 -8.44
C LEU A 287 10.84 -8.67 -9.74
N THR A 288 10.65 -7.34 -9.81
CA THR A 288 10.34 -6.71 -11.10
C THR A 288 11.61 -6.45 -11.89
N TYR A 289 11.50 -6.51 -13.22
CA TYR A 289 12.62 -6.29 -14.15
C TYR A 289 12.42 -5.12 -15.13
N GLY A 290 11.20 -4.55 -15.15
CA GLY A 290 10.84 -3.49 -16.08
C GLY A 290 10.34 -2.22 -15.39
N THR A 291 9.53 -1.45 -16.11
CA THR A 291 9.04 -0.13 -15.70
C THR A 291 7.57 -0.11 -15.31
N ASN A 292 7.00 -1.26 -14.97
CA ASN A 292 5.68 -1.39 -14.34
C ASN A 292 5.63 -2.66 -13.47
N PRO A 293 4.73 -2.73 -12.49
CA PRO A 293 4.66 -3.86 -11.56
C PRO A 293 4.28 -5.21 -12.19
N GLY A 294 3.62 -5.20 -13.37
CA GLY A 294 3.30 -6.41 -14.13
C GLY A 294 4.51 -7.09 -14.78
N MET A 295 5.63 -6.36 -14.90
CA MET A 295 6.89 -6.90 -15.39
C MET A 295 7.66 -7.56 -14.22
N GLY A 296 7.08 -8.59 -13.62
CA GLY A 296 7.61 -9.37 -12.51
C GLY A 296 8.03 -10.77 -12.92
N MET A 297 9.02 -11.31 -12.20
CA MET A 297 9.49 -12.68 -12.37
C MET A 297 9.97 -13.29 -11.05
N ALA A 298 10.06 -14.61 -10.97
CA ALA A 298 10.77 -15.26 -9.88
C ALA A 298 12.24 -14.81 -9.85
N ILE A 299 12.79 -14.53 -8.67
CA ILE A 299 14.16 -13.99 -8.51
C ILE A 299 15.25 -14.86 -9.14
N THR A 300 15.01 -16.18 -9.23
CA THR A 300 15.92 -17.16 -9.84
C THR A 300 15.64 -17.40 -11.34
N GLY A 301 14.67 -16.68 -11.90
CA GLY A 301 14.29 -16.81 -13.30
C GLY A 301 15.16 -16.00 -14.25
N TYR A 302 14.83 -16.12 -15.52
CA TYR A 302 15.40 -15.31 -16.60
C TYR A 302 14.36 -14.31 -17.11
N LEU A 303 14.82 -13.15 -17.59
CA LEU A 303 13.96 -12.20 -18.26
C LEU A 303 13.32 -12.87 -19.49
N PRO A 304 12.05 -12.54 -19.80
CA PRO A 304 11.43 -12.98 -21.04
C PRO A 304 12.28 -12.62 -22.28
N THR A 305 12.20 -13.46 -23.30
CA THR A 305 12.67 -13.13 -24.65
C THR A 305 11.54 -12.50 -25.45
N LEU A 306 11.80 -12.07 -26.67
CA LEU A 306 10.73 -11.53 -27.54
C LEU A 306 9.69 -12.60 -27.91
N ASP A 307 10.08 -13.87 -27.93
CA ASP A 307 9.18 -14.98 -28.23
C ASP A 307 8.17 -15.24 -27.09
N ASP A 308 8.52 -14.82 -25.86
CA ASP A 308 7.66 -14.96 -24.67
C ASP A 308 6.68 -13.80 -24.50
N VAL A 309 6.80 -12.74 -25.32
CA VAL A 309 6.02 -11.49 -25.20
C VAL A 309 5.13 -11.32 -26.43
N PRO A 310 3.83 -10.99 -26.29
CA PRO A 310 2.97 -10.70 -27.43
C PRO A 310 3.54 -9.61 -28.34
N ALA A 311 3.39 -9.78 -29.65
CA ALA A 311 4.00 -8.89 -30.65
C ALA A 311 3.63 -7.41 -30.46
N GLU A 312 2.40 -7.13 -30.07
CA GLU A 312 1.91 -5.78 -29.75
C GLU A 312 2.61 -5.13 -28.55
N ALA A 313 3.18 -5.92 -27.67
CA ALA A 313 3.91 -5.45 -26.48
C ALA A 313 5.42 -5.32 -26.69
N HIS A 314 5.99 -5.81 -27.82
CA HIS A 314 7.44 -5.80 -28.07
C HIS A 314 8.07 -4.42 -27.92
N ALA A 315 7.44 -3.38 -28.49
CA ALA A 315 8.00 -2.02 -28.44
C ALA A 315 8.11 -1.48 -27.01
N SER A 316 7.07 -1.68 -26.18
CA SER A 316 7.04 -1.25 -24.77
C SER A 316 7.99 -2.10 -23.92
N PHE A 317 8.08 -3.40 -24.17
CA PHE A 317 9.01 -4.31 -23.52
C PHE A 317 10.46 -3.90 -23.78
N CYS A 318 10.85 -3.72 -25.04
CA CYS A 318 12.19 -3.27 -25.40
C CYS A 318 12.53 -1.90 -24.81
N LYS A 319 11.58 -0.95 -24.80
CA LYS A 319 11.76 0.37 -24.18
C LYS A 319 12.05 0.21 -22.67
N SER A 320 11.26 -0.59 -21.97
CA SER A 320 11.44 -0.86 -20.54
C SER A 320 12.79 -1.48 -20.22
N LEU A 321 13.21 -2.51 -20.97
CA LEU A 321 14.51 -3.14 -20.77
C LEU A 321 15.67 -2.18 -21.05
N LYS A 322 15.55 -1.35 -22.11
CA LYS A 322 16.54 -0.32 -22.43
C LYS A 322 16.68 0.68 -21.28
N TYR A 323 15.57 1.16 -20.69
CA TYR A 323 15.59 2.04 -19.54
C TYR A 323 16.26 1.38 -18.34
N MET A 324 15.92 0.13 -18.06
CA MET A 324 16.49 -0.64 -16.96
C MET A 324 17.93 -1.09 -17.22
N GLY A 325 18.42 -1.01 -18.46
CA GLY A 325 19.77 -1.47 -18.82
C GLY A 325 19.93 -2.99 -18.85
N PHE A 326 18.83 -3.72 -19.12
CA PHE A 326 18.79 -5.17 -19.23
C PHE A 326 18.58 -5.63 -20.66
N ARG A 327 18.83 -6.93 -20.89
CA ARG A 327 18.61 -7.58 -22.19
C ARG A 327 17.61 -8.73 -22.05
N PRO A 328 16.82 -9.03 -23.09
CA PRO A 328 16.01 -10.26 -23.09
C PRO A 328 16.86 -11.48 -22.75
N GLY A 329 16.32 -12.37 -21.89
CA GLY A 329 17.02 -13.57 -21.43
C GLY A 329 18.07 -13.35 -20.34
N ASP A 330 18.32 -12.13 -19.87
CA ASP A 330 19.23 -11.87 -18.75
C ASP A 330 18.75 -12.56 -17.45
N MET A 331 19.70 -13.04 -16.65
CA MET A 331 19.46 -13.35 -15.23
C MET A 331 19.78 -12.12 -14.40
N LEU A 332 18.90 -11.76 -13.47
CA LEU A 332 19.13 -10.61 -12.57
C LEU A 332 19.87 -11.00 -11.29
N LEU A 333 19.79 -12.25 -10.88
CA LEU A 333 20.49 -12.76 -9.70
C LEU A 333 22.00 -12.48 -9.84
N GLY A 334 22.61 -11.89 -8.79
CA GLY A 334 24.02 -11.49 -8.78
C GLY A 334 24.33 -10.14 -9.43
N LYS A 335 23.34 -9.41 -10.01
CA LYS A 335 23.58 -8.04 -10.48
C LYS A 335 23.76 -7.08 -9.29
N PRO A 336 24.67 -6.09 -9.37
CA PRO A 336 24.96 -5.16 -8.28
C PRO A 336 23.75 -4.25 -7.99
N VAL A 337 23.63 -3.86 -6.72
CA VAL A 337 22.58 -2.97 -6.21
C VAL A 337 23.24 -1.76 -5.55
N ASP A 338 22.76 -0.56 -5.87
CA ASP A 338 23.29 0.70 -5.31
C ASP A 338 22.46 1.15 -4.08
N TYR A 339 21.14 0.96 -4.13
CA TYR A 339 20.19 1.43 -3.13
C TYR A 339 19.25 0.31 -2.69
N VAL A 340 18.84 0.36 -1.42
CA VAL A 340 17.78 -0.45 -0.86
C VAL A 340 16.79 0.46 -0.14
N PHE A 341 15.51 0.26 -0.39
CA PHE A 341 14.43 0.97 0.27
C PHE A 341 13.46 -0.01 0.94
N LEU A 342 13.36 0.09 2.27
CA LEU A 342 12.31 -0.55 3.07
C LEU A 342 11.36 0.53 3.59
N GLY A 343 10.09 0.45 3.24
CA GLY A 343 9.11 1.47 3.64
C GLY A 343 7.86 1.49 2.77
N ALA A 344 7.25 2.65 2.68
CA ALA A 344 5.99 2.95 2.01
C ALA A 344 4.75 2.37 2.73
N CYS A 345 3.56 2.74 2.24
CA CYS A 345 2.29 2.18 2.74
C CYS A 345 2.15 0.67 2.47
N THR A 346 2.95 0.10 1.57
CA THR A 346 3.01 -1.34 1.32
C THR A 346 3.74 -2.10 2.42
N ASN A 347 4.97 -1.69 2.76
CA ASN A 347 5.90 -2.45 3.60
C ASN A 347 6.68 -1.55 4.57
N GLY A 348 6.00 -0.66 5.26
CA GLY A 348 6.56 0.18 6.34
C GLY A 348 6.02 -0.20 7.73
N ARG A 349 5.56 -1.44 7.94
CA ARG A 349 4.97 -1.91 9.19
C ARG A 349 5.96 -2.73 10.00
N ILE A 350 5.65 -3.00 11.24
CA ILE A 350 6.58 -3.68 12.17
C ILE A 350 7.03 -5.06 11.66
N GLU A 351 6.15 -5.83 11.02
CA GLU A 351 6.53 -7.14 10.46
C GLU A 351 7.57 -7.04 9.35
N ASP A 352 7.53 -5.97 8.56
CA ASP A 352 8.51 -5.73 7.50
C ASP A 352 9.91 -5.49 8.08
N PHE A 353 9.98 -4.77 9.20
CA PHE A 353 11.23 -4.54 9.94
C PHE A 353 11.72 -5.81 10.64
N ARG A 354 10.81 -6.63 11.20
CA ARG A 354 11.16 -7.96 11.75
C ARG A 354 11.73 -8.87 10.67
N ALA A 355 11.08 -8.92 9.50
CA ALA A 355 11.53 -9.72 8.36
C ALA A 355 12.91 -9.24 7.86
N PHE A 356 13.10 -7.94 7.73
CA PHE A 356 14.39 -7.36 7.33
C PHE A 356 15.48 -7.67 8.37
N ALA A 357 15.19 -7.44 9.66
CA ALA A 357 16.11 -7.71 10.77
C ALA A 357 16.52 -9.19 10.84
N SER A 358 15.61 -10.12 10.53
CA SER A 358 15.93 -11.57 10.54
C SER A 358 17.03 -11.96 9.55
N ILE A 359 17.13 -11.26 8.41
CA ILE A 359 18.19 -11.48 7.42
C ILE A 359 19.48 -10.79 7.84
N VAL A 360 19.41 -9.57 8.38
CA VAL A 360 20.63 -8.76 8.64
C VAL A 360 21.27 -9.05 9.99
N ALA A 361 20.59 -9.74 10.90
CA ALA A 361 21.12 -10.12 12.20
C ALA A 361 22.46 -10.86 12.08
N GLY A 362 23.49 -10.35 12.75
CA GLY A 362 24.86 -10.92 12.70
C GLY A 362 25.61 -10.66 11.39
N ARG A 363 25.04 -9.90 10.47
CA ARG A 363 25.65 -9.51 9.19
C ARG A 363 25.92 -8.01 9.15
N LYS A 364 26.64 -7.57 8.13
CA LYS A 364 26.88 -6.14 7.86
C LYS A 364 26.29 -5.74 6.52
N LYS A 365 25.81 -4.52 6.44
CA LYS A 365 25.43 -3.88 5.18
C LYS A 365 26.60 -3.89 4.22
N ALA A 366 26.40 -4.26 2.97
CA ALA A 366 27.43 -4.26 1.94
C ALA A 366 28.04 -2.86 1.76
N PRO A 367 29.37 -2.75 1.63
CA PRO A 367 30.01 -1.48 1.31
C PRO A 367 29.45 -0.89 0.01
N GLY A 368 29.15 0.41 0.01
CA GLY A 368 28.62 1.12 -1.17
C GLY A 368 27.11 1.04 -1.36
N VAL A 369 26.39 0.18 -0.63
CA VAL A 369 24.92 0.20 -0.64
C VAL A 369 24.40 1.30 0.29
N VAL A 370 23.55 2.17 -0.25
CA VAL A 370 22.76 3.13 0.53
C VAL A 370 21.43 2.48 0.86
N ALA A 371 21.05 2.43 2.13
CA ALA A 371 19.80 1.80 2.56
C ALA A 371 18.95 2.80 3.36
N TRP A 372 17.70 2.98 2.93
CA TRP A 372 16.70 3.79 3.62
C TRP A 372 15.67 2.88 4.27
N LEU A 373 15.66 2.84 5.59
CA LEU A 373 14.71 2.10 6.39
C LEU A 373 13.72 3.09 7.00
N VAL A 374 12.51 3.17 6.42
CA VAL A 374 11.53 4.22 6.71
C VAL A 374 10.28 3.61 7.33
N PRO A 375 10.06 3.78 8.64
CA PRO A 375 8.82 3.35 9.31
C PRO A 375 7.60 4.06 8.71
N GLY A 376 6.48 3.35 8.64
CA GLY A 376 5.24 3.92 8.13
C GLY A 376 4.54 4.87 9.11
N SER A 377 4.89 4.82 10.39
CA SER A 377 4.32 5.69 11.44
C SER A 377 5.28 5.84 12.61
N TRP A 378 5.06 6.87 13.43
CA TRP A 378 5.78 7.01 14.71
C TRP A 378 5.49 5.85 15.66
N LYS A 379 4.34 5.20 15.54
CA LYS A 379 4.04 4.00 16.33
C LYS A 379 4.93 2.83 15.91
N VAL A 380 5.10 2.59 14.61
CA VAL A 380 6.04 1.58 14.10
C VAL A 380 7.47 1.90 14.54
N ARG A 381 7.87 3.18 14.50
CA ARG A 381 9.20 3.60 14.98
C ARG A 381 9.41 3.21 16.44
N ARG A 382 8.44 3.49 17.31
CA ARG A 382 8.50 3.08 18.72
C ARG A 382 8.55 1.56 18.89
N GLN A 383 7.74 0.80 18.14
CA GLN A 383 7.77 -0.66 18.19
C GLN A 383 9.13 -1.24 17.80
N ILE A 384 9.81 -0.65 16.81
CA ILE A 384 11.17 -1.04 16.42
C ILE A 384 12.13 -0.91 17.61
N GLU A 385 12.02 0.17 18.39
CA GLU A 385 12.84 0.43 19.57
C GLU A 385 12.46 -0.49 20.74
N GLU A 386 11.17 -0.65 21.02
CA GLU A 386 10.65 -1.51 22.08
C GLU A 386 11.04 -2.99 21.88
N GLU A 387 11.09 -3.45 20.63
CA GLU A 387 11.49 -4.82 20.27
C GLU A 387 13.01 -4.97 20.13
N GLY A 388 13.79 -3.89 20.25
CA GLY A 388 15.24 -3.89 20.11
C GLY A 388 15.73 -4.15 18.68
N LEU A 389 14.85 -4.00 17.68
CA LEU A 389 15.23 -4.15 16.26
C LEU A 389 16.16 -3.04 15.80
N ASP A 390 16.06 -1.84 16.37
CA ASP A 390 16.97 -0.72 16.17
C ASP A 390 18.43 -1.14 16.41
N LYS A 391 18.72 -1.82 17.52
CA LYS A 391 20.06 -2.30 17.86
C LYS A 391 20.59 -3.32 16.87
N ILE A 392 19.73 -4.21 16.36
CA ILE A 392 20.11 -5.19 15.34
C ILE A 392 20.46 -4.48 14.03
N LEU A 393 19.62 -3.53 13.62
CA LEU A 393 19.79 -2.79 12.38
C LEU A 393 21.02 -1.86 12.44
N GLU A 394 21.22 -1.13 13.52
CA GLU A 394 22.38 -0.28 13.75
C GLU A 394 23.69 -1.09 13.82
N ALA A 395 23.67 -2.22 14.53
CA ALA A 395 24.80 -3.14 14.55
C ALA A 395 25.17 -3.67 13.16
N ALA A 396 24.21 -3.84 12.28
CA ALA A 396 24.40 -4.21 10.88
C ALA A 396 24.86 -3.03 9.99
N GLY A 397 24.87 -1.80 10.50
CA GLY A 397 25.26 -0.58 9.78
C GLY A 397 24.14 0.11 9.01
N PHE A 398 22.89 -0.10 9.45
CA PHE A 398 21.73 0.58 8.92
C PHE A 398 21.30 1.75 9.81
N GLU A 399 20.74 2.77 9.19
CA GLU A 399 20.10 3.90 9.85
C GLU A 399 18.60 3.85 9.62
N ILE A 400 17.81 4.06 10.69
CA ILE A 400 16.35 4.09 10.62
C ILE A 400 15.92 5.55 10.57
N ARG A 401 15.17 5.90 9.53
CA ARG A 401 14.68 7.26 9.27
C ARG A 401 13.41 7.57 10.06
N GLN A 402 12.99 8.82 10.00
CA GLN A 402 11.68 9.27 10.51
C GLN A 402 10.57 8.82 9.56
N PRO A 403 9.32 8.64 10.06
CA PRO A 403 8.20 8.14 9.27
C PRO A 403 7.82 9.03 8.09
N GLY A 404 7.41 8.43 6.98
CA GLY A 404 6.93 9.13 5.78
C GLY A 404 6.98 8.27 4.52
N CYS A 405 6.52 8.83 3.41
CA CYS A 405 6.54 8.12 2.11
C CYS A 405 7.92 8.00 1.49
N SER A 406 8.87 8.91 1.84
CA SER A 406 10.27 8.85 1.40
C SER A 406 10.41 8.68 -0.13
N ALA A 407 11.34 7.84 -0.54
CA ALA A 407 11.60 7.54 -1.94
C ALA A 407 10.45 6.79 -2.66
N CYS A 408 9.39 6.38 -1.99
CA CYS A 408 8.25 5.73 -2.67
C CYS A 408 7.68 6.61 -3.78
N LEU A 409 7.62 7.92 -3.58
CA LEU A 409 7.14 8.90 -4.55
C LEU A 409 8.20 9.95 -4.93
N ALA A 410 9.27 10.08 -4.13
CA ALA A 410 10.36 11.05 -4.31
C ALA A 410 9.88 12.53 -4.41
N MET A 411 8.81 12.88 -3.70
CA MET A 411 8.32 14.27 -3.55
C MET A 411 9.04 15.03 -2.43
N ASN A 412 9.96 14.38 -1.75
CA ASN A 412 10.82 14.87 -0.68
C ASN A 412 12.31 14.75 -1.10
N PRO A 413 13.28 15.08 -0.24
CA PRO A 413 14.70 14.99 -0.56
C PRO A 413 15.22 13.58 -0.89
N ASP A 414 14.51 12.52 -0.50
CA ASP A 414 14.92 11.13 -0.70
C ASP A 414 14.75 10.69 -2.16
N LYS A 415 15.81 10.85 -2.95
CA LYS A 415 15.80 10.53 -4.39
C LYS A 415 16.95 9.62 -4.75
N VAL A 416 16.63 8.54 -5.47
CA VAL A 416 17.64 7.64 -6.06
C VAL A 416 18.26 8.34 -7.28
N PRO A 417 19.57 8.48 -7.39
CA PRO A 417 20.22 9.14 -8.51
C PRO A 417 20.02 8.40 -9.85
N THR A 418 20.15 9.16 -10.94
CA THR A 418 20.05 8.65 -12.31
C THR A 418 20.96 7.44 -12.55
N GLY A 419 20.41 6.40 -13.16
CA GLY A 419 21.12 5.18 -13.54
C GLY A 419 21.36 4.18 -12.41
N LYS A 420 21.07 4.55 -11.15
CA LYS A 420 21.27 3.69 -9.97
C LYS A 420 20.12 2.70 -9.79
N TYR A 421 20.44 1.49 -9.38
CA TYR A 421 19.49 0.43 -9.08
C TYR A 421 19.06 0.48 -7.61
N CYS A 422 17.77 0.50 -7.39
CA CYS A 422 17.16 0.40 -6.05
C CYS A 422 16.29 -0.85 -5.94
N VAL A 423 16.63 -1.77 -5.04
CA VAL A 423 15.71 -2.84 -4.61
C VAL A 423 14.77 -2.24 -3.56
N SER A 424 13.48 -2.24 -3.86
CA SER A 424 12.51 -1.41 -3.16
C SER A 424 11.24 -2.18 -2.78
N THR A 425 10.77 -1.95 -1.58
CA THR A 425 9.48 -2.46 -1.11
C THR A 425 8.30 -1.54 -1.47
N SER A 426 8.54 -0.44 -2.18
CA SER A 426 7.49 0.47 -2.66
C SER A 426 6.48 -0.22 -3.59
N ASN A 427 5.46 0.51 -4.02
CA ASN A 427 4.34 -0.04 -4.79
C ASN A 427 4.48 0.12 -6.30
N ARG A 428 5.25 1.09 -6.78
CA ARG A 428 5.39 1.43 -8.21
C ARG A 428 6.85 1.59 -8.61
N ASN A 429 7.15 1.24 -9.87
CA ASN A 429 8.50 1.30 -10.45
C ASN A 429 8.54 1.89 -11.86
N PHE A 430 7.60 2.76 -12.22
CA PHE A 430 7.66 3.44 -13.53
C PHE A 430 8.91 4.35 -13.62
N GLU A 431 9.27 4.73 -14.84
CA GLU A 431 10.44 5.55 -15.13
C GLU A 431 10.50 6.80 -14.24
N GLY A 432 11.57 6.96 -13.46
CA GLY A 432 11.77 8.11 -12.59
C GLY A 432 10.97 8.13 -11.27
N ARG A 433 10.26 7.05 -10.92
CA ARG A 433 9.41 7.01 -9.71
C ARG A 433 10.13 7.38 -8.42
N GLN A 434 11.35 6.89 -8.24
CA GLN A 434 12.18 7.14 -7.05
C GLN A 434 13.23 8.24 -7.26
N GLY A 435 13.10 9.00 -8.33
CA GLY A 435 14.01 10.07 -8.74
C GLY A 435 14.28 10.01 -10.25
N PRO A 436 14.60 11.14 -10.90
CA PRO A 436 14.85 11.20 -12.34
C PRO A 436 15.89 10.16 -12.79
N GLY A 437 15.51 9.29 -13.75
CA GLY A 437 16.39 8.24 -14.29
C GLY A 437 16.74 7.10 -13.33
N SER A 438 16.12 7.00 -12.15
CA SER A 438 16.30 5.89 -11.21
C SER A 438 15.73 4.57 -11.76
N ARG A 439 16.34 3.45 -11.38
CA ARG A 439 15.96 2.10 -11.80
C ARG A 439 15.45 1.31 -10.61
N THR A 440 14.15 1.21 -10.47
CA THR A 440 13.49 0.58 -9.33
C THR A 440 13.12 -0.87 -9.62
N LEU A 441 13.55 -1.77 -8.72
CA LEU A 441 13.22 -3.19 -8.72
C LEU A 441 12.31 -3.46 -7.50
N LEU A 442 11.04 -3.70 -7.71
CA LEU A 442 10.11 -4.03 -6.62
C LEU A 442 10.38 -5.43 -6.10
N ALA A 443 10.48 -5.55 -4.79
CA ALA A 443 10.77 -6.80 -4.11
C ALA A 443 10.17 -6.83 -2.69
N SER A 444 10.22 -7.99 -2.05
CA SER A 444 9.81 -8.16 -0.65
C SER A 444 10.85 -7.61 0.34
N PRO A 445 10.46 -7.38 1.61
CA PRO A 445 11.40 -6.98 2.67
C PRO A 445 12.56 -7.95 2.84
N LEU A 446 12.33 -9.26 2.71
CA LEU A 446 13.38 -10.28 2.79
C LEU A 446 14.37 -10.16 1.64
N THR A 447 13.90 -9.97 0.41
CA THR A 447 14.75 -9.77 -0.78
C THR A 447 15.52 -8.46 -0.69
N ALA A 448 14.88 -7.39 -0.20
CA ALA A 448 15.55 -6.10 0.04
C ALA A 448 16.67 -6.22 1.08
N ALA A 449 16.44 -6.95 2.18
CA ALA A 449 17.45 -7.22 3.20
C ALA A 449 18.61 -8.05 2.64
N ALA A 450 18.31 -9.10 1.87
CA ALA A 450 19.33 -9.92 1.22
C ALA A 450 20.21 -9.09 0.28
N ALA A 451 19.60 -8.23 -0.53
CA ALA A 451 20.34 -7.31 -1.41
C ALA A 451 21.19 -6.30 -0.61
N ALA A 452 20.69 -5.81 0.53
CA ALA A 452 21.39 -4.85 1.36
C ALA A 452 22.69 -5.41 1.99
N VAL A 453 22.70 -6.69 2.39
CA VAL A 453 23.86 -7.31 3.02
C VAL A 453 24.87 -7.88 2.01
N THR A 454 24.41 -8.29 0.83
CA THR A 454 25.29 -8.85 -0.21
C THR A 454 25.83 -7.81 -1.19
N GLY A 455 25.10 -6.70 -1.40
CA GLY A 455 25.36 -5.72 -2.46
C GLY A 455 24.89 -6.15 -3.84
N PHE A 456 24.18 -7.26 -3.94
CA PHE A 456 23.71 -7.86 -5.18
C PHE A 456 22.27 -8.33 -5.07
N ILE A 457 21.56 -8.43 -6.19
CA ILE A 457 20.27 -9.13 -6.24
C ILE A 457 20.49 -10.56 -5.78
N THR A 458 19.88 -10.92 -4.65
CA THR A 458 20.14 -12.19 -3.95
C THR A 458 18.82 -12.83 -3.54
N ASP A 459 18.69 -14.13 -3.76
CA ASP A 459 17.56 -14.92 -3.27
C ASP A 459 17.60 -14.95 -1.73
N PRO A 460 16.58 -14.44 -1.04
CA PRO A 460 16.60 -14.37 0.42
C PRO A 460 16.66 -15.74 1.09
N ARG A 461 16.24 -16.81 0.40
CA ARG A 461 16.22 -18.18 0.94
C ARG A 461 17.60 -18.73 1.29
N VAL A 462 18.66 -18.20 0.66
CA VAL A 462 20.03 -18.62 0.97
C VAL A 462 20.59 -17.97 2.25
N LEU A 463 19.89 -17.00 2.82
CA LEU A 463 20.26 -16.30 4.04
C LEU A 463 19.34 -16.59 5.22
N LEU A 464 18.20 -17.26 4.98
CA LEU A 464 17.26 -17.77 5.96
C LEU A 464 17.73 -19.12 6.50
#